data_729c519db757ec4ad3c8ab1d8926b430
#
_entry.id   729c519db757ec4ad3c8ab1d8926b430
#
_cell.length_a   1.000
_cell.length_b   1.000
_cell.length_c   1.000
_cell.angle_alpha   90.00
_cell.angle_beta   90.00
_cell.angle_gamma   90.00
#
_symmetry.space_group_name_H-M   'P 1'
#
loop_
_entity.id
_entity.type
_entity.pdbx_description
1 polymer ?
#
loop_
_entity_poly.entity_id
_entity_poly.type
_entity_poly.pdbx_seq_one_letter_code
_entity_poly.pdbx_strand_id
1 'polypeptide(L)'
;MAFEWTHIYIILTLHLSTIKIECPMPEKNPYQASDNNLTEGRKRPGVELAVTGIKSLPAISGLDWIKDAFKLFKMNPLIWIILVVLWLVLNIVVQFVPIVGGLAMALLYAVFMAGFMTGCAALERGERLEIGHLFAGFKSNNTGALIGLGAINLLLIILLSVIGSVLLMFSEADLAAFTNPESINQVADLSSRVLTAVYVVLLLLIPVIMMFWFAPVLISLGGVPLIESLKMSFLGCFKNTLPFLIFSIAMLILAIIASIPFFLGWLVLMPMGMAAFYTAYRAIYTD
;
A
#
# COMPACT_ATOMS: atom_id res chain seq x y z
N MET A 1 27.76 14.13 9.60
CA MET A 1 26.70 13.09 9.53
C MET A 1 25.87 13.10 8.24
N ALA A 2 25.66 14.21 7.54
CA ALA A 2 24.92 14.21 6.26
C ALA A 2 25.74 13.71 5.05
N PHE A 3 27.06 13.64 5.17
CA PHE A 3 27.96 13.30 4.07
C PHE A 3 28.13 11.79 3.81
N GLU A 4 27.88 10.94 4.80
CA GLU A 4 28.01 9.48 4.65
C GLU A 4 26.82 8.81 3.96
N TRP A 5 25.63 9.37 4.11
CA TRP A 5 24.41 8.81 3.48
C TRP A 5 24.39 8.99 1.96
N THR A 6 25.01 10.05 1.45
CA THR A 6 25.13 10.29 0.01
C THR A 6 26.03 9.24 -0.68
N HIS A 7 27.10 8.82 -0.01
CA HIS A 7 27.99 7.77 -0.53
C HIS A 7 27.33 6.38 -0.54
N ILE A 8 26.57 6.04 0.52
CA ILE A 8 25.83 4.76 0.59
C ILE A 8 24.71 4.74 -0.47
N TYR A 9 24.02 5.87 -0.67
CA TYR A 9 22.99 5.98 -1.69
C TYR A 9 23.55 5.83 -3.11
N ILE A 10 24.69 6.44 -3.41
CA ILE A 10 25.36 6.34 -4.70
C ILE A 10 25.87 4.92 -4.96
N ILE A 11 26.48 4.27 -3.97
CA ILE A 11 26.98 2.89 -4.09
C ILE A 11 25.81 1.90 -4.27
N LEU A 12 24.71 2.04 -3.53
CA LEU A 12 23.51 1.23 -3.69
C LEU A 12 22.85 1.45 -5.06
N THR A 13 22.79 2.69 -5.54
CA THR A 13 22.20 3.02 -6.85
C THR A 13 23.05 2.48 -8.00
N LEU A 14 24.37 2.55 -7.90
CA LEU A 14 25.29 2.03 -8.91
C LEU A 14 25.34 0.49 -8.94
N HIS A 15 25.24 -0.16 -7.77
CA HIS A 15 25.24 -1.63 -7.71
C HIS A 15 23.91 -2.23 -8.18
N LEU A 16 22.77 -1.55 -7.91
CA LEU A 16 21.45 -2.00 -8.37
C LEU A 16 21.20 -1.73 -9.85
N SER A 17 21.87 -0.73 -10.44
CA SER A 17 21.78 -0.47 -11.90
C SER A 17 22.49 -1.54 -12.75
N THR A 18 23.39 -2.32 -12.14
CA THR A 18 24.16 -3.39 -12.82
C THR A 18 23.47 -4.76 -12.70
N ILE A 19 22.48 -4.91 -11.83
CA ILE A 19 21.69 -6.12 -11.73
C ILE A 19 20.61 -6.07 -12.81
N LYS A 20 20.94 -6.54 -14.02
CA LYS A 20 19.94 -7.00 -14.98
C LYS A 20 19.22 -8.23 -14.36
N ILE A 21 18.18 -7.99 -13.60
CA ILE A 21 17.25 -9.05 -13.25
C ILE A 21 16.40 -9.30 -14.51
N GLU A 22 16.88 -10.16 -15.38
CA GLU A 22 16.03 -10.82 -16.36
C GLU A 22 15.09 -11.72 -15.53
N CYS A 23 13.90 -11.21 -15.21
CA CYS A 23 12.82 -12.08 -14.78
C CYS A 23 12.52 -13.02 -15.94
N PRO A 24 12.73 -14.34 -15.82
CA PRO A 24 12.22 -15.27 -16.81
C PRO A 24 10.70 -15.25 -16.67
N MET A 25 10.05 -14.43 -17.47
CA MET A 25 8.60 -14.47 -17.63
C MET A 25 8.30 -15.83 -18.28
N PRO A 26 7.45 -16.67 -17.70
CA PRO A 26 7.01 -17.86 -18.39
C PRO A 26 6.32 -17.41 -19.68
N GLU A 27 6.75 -17.97 -20.80
CA GLU A 27 6.36 -17.63 -22.18
C GLU A 27 4.83 -17.79 -22.44
N LYS A 28 4.11 -18.34 -21.48
CA LYS A 28 2.64 -18.37 -21.40
C LYS A 28 2.22 -18.32 -19.94
N ASN A 29 1.50 -17.28 -19.57
CA ASN A 29 0.80 -17.23 -18.31
C ASN A 29 -0.27 -18.36 -18.29
N PRO A 30 -0.13 -19.40 -17.45
CA PRO A 30 -1.10 -20.51 -17.43
C PRO A 30 -2.49 -20.09 -16.92
N TYR A 31 -2.63 -18.85 -16.45
CA TYR A 31 -3.89 -18.28 -15.96
C TYR A 31 -4.55 -17.29 -16.94
N GLN A 32 -4.01 -17.12 -18.16
CA GLN A 32 -4.78 -16.48 -19.22
C GLN A 32 -5.91 -17.41 -19.62
N ALA A 33 -7.14 -17.00 -19.33
CA ALA A 33 -8.33 -17.69 -19.82
C ALA A 33 -8.23 -17.83 -21.33
N SER A 34 -8.40 -19.07 -21.83
CA SER A 34 -8.43 -19.37 -23.25
C SER A 34 -9.51 -18.54 -23.95
N ASP A 35 -9.09 -17.60 -24.77
CA ASP A 35 -9.94 -16.64 -25.48
C ASP A 35 -10.72 -17.25 -26.67
N ASN A 36 -11.11 -18.50 -26.55
CA ASN A 36 -11.96 -19.13 -27.55
C ASN A 36 -13.39 -19.27 -27.03
N ASN A 37 -14.28 -18.45 -27.55
CA ASN A 37 -15.73 -18.41 -27.38
C ASN A 37 -16.30 -17.37 -26.40
N LEU A 38 -16.23 -16.10 -26.78
CA LEU A 38 -17.23 -15.12 -26.36
C LEU A 38 -17.64 -14.28 -27.60
N THR A 39 -18.94 -14.35 -27.89
CA THR A 39 -19.71 -13.58 -28.86
C THR A 39 -19.21 -12.16 -29.07
N GLU A 40 -19.13 -11.76 -30.35
CA GLU A 40 -18.80 -10.41 -30.83
C GLU A 40 -19.73 -9.32 -30.26
N GLY A 41 -19.43 -8.87 -29.04
CA GLY A 41 -19.89 -7.58 -28.56
C GLY A 41 -18.70 -6.63 -28.62
N ARG A 42 -18.82 -5.54 -29.37
CA ARG A 42 -17.86 -4.48 -29.67
C ARG A 42 -16.87 -4.23 -28.52
N LYS A 43 -15.77 -5.02 -28.47
CA LYS A 43 -14.62 -4.81 -27.56
C LYS A 43 -14.03 -3.45 -27.92
N ARG A 44 -14.15 -2.48 -27.01
CA ARG A 44 -13.20 -1.35 -27.01
C ARG A 44 -11.82 -1.95 -26.81
N PRO A 45 -10.74 -1.37 -27.40
CA PRO A 45 -9.40 -1.88 -27.19
C PRO A 45 -9.18 -2.00 -25.68
N GLY A 46 -9.02 -3.23 -25.20
CA GLY A 46 -8.90 -3.52 -23.77
C GLY A 46 -7.67 -2.79 -23.23
N VAL A 47 -7.86 -2.02 -22.18
CA VAL A 47 -6.74 -1.49 -21.41
C VAL A 47 -5.98 -2.72 -20.92
N GLU A 48 -4.81 -2.96 -21.49
CA GLU A 48 -3.98 -4.08 -21.13
C GLU A 48 -3.38 -3.81 -19.76
N LEU A 49 -3.82 -4.59 -18.75
CA LEU A 49 -3.33 -4.49 -17.37
C LEU A 49 -2.15 -5.44 -17.13
N ALA A 50 -1.60 -6.00 -18.21
CA ALA A 50 -0.42 -6.86 -18.14
C ALA A 50 0.76 -6.06 -17.56
N VAL A 51 1.41 -6.66 -16.58
CA VAL A 51 2.62 -6.10 -15.97
C VAL A 51 3.76 -6.24 -16.97
N THR A 52 4.26 -5.11 -17.49
CA THR A 52 5.33 -5.07 -18.49
C THR A 52 6.72 -4.87 -17.86
N GLY A 53 6.78 -4.38 -16.62
CA GLY A 53 8.03 -4.17 -15.89
C GLY A 53 7.91 -3.10 -14.82
N ILE A 54 9.04 -2.67 -14.27
CA ILE A 54 9.09 -1.59 -13.27
C ILE A 54 9.74 -0.38 -13.91
N LYS A 55 8.93 0.66 -14.19
CA LYS A 55 9.38 1.94 -14.75
C LYS A 55 9.91 2.85 -13.64
N SER A 56 10.92 3.65 -13.95
CA SER A 56 11.35 4.79 -13.12
C SER A 56 10.76 6.05 -13.72
N LEU A 57 10.04 6.80 -12.94
CA LEU A 57 9.27 7.96 -13.38
C LEU A 57 9.91 9.27 -12.89
N PRO A 58 9.70 10.38 -13.58
CA PRO A 58 10.14 11.69 -13.11
C PRO A 58 9.37 12.07 -11.83
N ALA A 59 10.01 12.86 -10.97
CA ALA A 59 9.48 13.24 -9.66
C ALA A 59 8.07 13.86 -9.70
N ILE A 60 7.76 14.62 -10.78
CA ILE A 60 6.45 15.27 -10.96
C ILE A 60 5.29 14.28 -11.14
N SER A 61 5.56 13.03 -11.53
CA SER A 61 4.53 12.01 -11.74
C SER A 61 3.66 11.76 -10.50
N GLY A 62 4.20 12.04 -9.30
CA GLY A 62 3.42 11.99 -8.07
C GLY A 62 2.19 12.91 -8.07
N LEU A 63 2.27 14.08 -8.73
CA LEU A 63 1.11 14.97 -8.91
C LEU A 63 0.16 14.46 -10.00
N ASP A 64 0.70 13.81 -11.03
CA ASP A 64 -0.15 13.27 -12.10
C ASP A 64 -1.01 12.11 -11.58
N TRP A 65 -0.48 11.27 -10.68
CA TRP A 65 -1.28 10.24 -10.00
C TRP A 65 -2.50 10.82 -9.28
N ILE A 66 -2.34 11.97 -8.60
CA ILE A 66 -3.46 12.66 -7.91
C ILE A 66 -4.46 13.21 -8.93
N LYS A 67 -4.00 13.83 -10.02
CA LYS A 67 -4.87 14.36 -11.08
C LYS A 67 -5.69 13.25 -11.74
N ASP A 68 -5.06 12.12 -12.04
CA ASP A 68 -5.72 10.99 -12.68
C ASP A 68 -6.68 10.28 -11.72
N ALA A 69 -6.31 10.15 -10.44
CA ALA A 69 -7.20 9.69 -9.39
C ALA A 69 -8.45 10.57 -9.26
N PHE A 70 -8.30 11.90 -9.34
CA PHE A 70 -9.42 12.82 -9.32
C PHE A 70 -10.32 12.69 -10.56
N LYS A 71 -9.74 12.37 -11.73
CA LYS A 71 -10.54 12.07 -12.94
C LYS A 71 -11.40 10.83 -12.72
N LEU A 72 -10.82 9.75 -12.17
CA LEU A 72 -11.55 8.51 -11.84
C LEU A 72 -12.65 8.77 -10.80
N PHE A 73 -12.38 9.56 -9.76
CA PHE A 73 -13.38 9.95 -8.78
C PHE A 73 -14.56 10.69 -9.42
N LYS A 74 -14.27 11.66 -10.29
CA LYS A 74 -15.33 12.47 -10.96
C LYS A 74 -16.22 11.65 -11.89
N MET A 75 -15.80 10.49 -12.35
CA MET A 75 -16.63 9.64 -13.21
C MET A 75 -17.86 9.10 -12.46
N ASN A 76 -17.75 8.84 -11.16
CA ASN A 76 -18.85 8.30 -10.36
C ASN A 76 -18.75 8.66 -8.86
N PRO A 77 -18.80 9.97 -8.50
CA PRO A 77 -18.45 10.43 -7.16
C PRO A 77 -19.36 9.87 -6.07
N LEU A 78 -20.67 9.72 -6.35
CA LEU A 78 -21.61 9.19 -5.37
C LEU A 78 -21.30 7.74 -4.98
N ILE A 79 -21.03 6.88 -5.96
CA ILE A 79 -20.69 5.48 -5.68
C ILE A 79 -19.36 5.37 -4.97
N TRP A 80 -18.37 6.21 -5.31
CA TRP A 80 -17.11 6.28 -4.59
C TRP A 80 -17.29 6.59 -3.11
N ILE A 81 -18.12 7.59 -2.79
CA ILE A 81 -18.43 7.96 -1.39
C ILE A 81 -19.13 6.78 -0.69
N ILE A 82 -20.13 6.16 -1.34
CA ILE A 82 -20.84 5.00 -0.78
C ILE A 82 -19.88 3.85 -0.49
N LEU A 83 -18.97 3.54 -1.41
CA LEU A 83 -17.96 2.46 -1.22
C LEU A 83 -17.07 2.73 -0.01
N VAL A 84 -16.55 3.95 0.13
CA VAL A 84 -15.68 4.31 1.25
C VAL A 84 -16.47 4.32 2.56
N VAL A 85 -17.68 4.87 2.59
CA VAL A 85 -18.55 4.84 3.78
C VAL A 85 -18.88 3.41 4.17
N LEU A 86 -19.25 2.56 3.22
CA LEU A 86 -19.53 1.15 3.47
C LEU A 86 -18.30 0.43 4.04
N TRP A 87 -17.11 0.68 3.47
CA TRP A 87 -15.87 0.12 3.97
C TRP A 87 -15.55 0.61 5.39
N LEU A 88 -15.76 1.90 5.70
CA LEU A 88 -15.59 2.43 7.05
C LEU A 88 -16.58 1.82 8.04
N VAL A 89 -17.85 1.69 7.66
CA VAL A 89 -18.87 1.04 8.50
C VAL A 89 -18.50 -0.42 8.78
N LEU A 90 -18.05 -1.17 7.77
CA LEU A 90 -17.56 -2.54 7.96
C LEU A 90 -16.39 -2.59 8.96
N ASN A 91 -15.43 -1.67 8.84
CA ASN A 91 -14.31 -1.58 9.77
C ASN A 91 -14.80 -1.33 11.21
N ILE A 92 -15.74 -0.40 11.41
CA ILE A 92 -16.29 -0.08 12.72
C ILE A 92 -17.05 -1.27 13.30
N VAL A 93 -17.94 -1.89 12.51
CA VAL A 93 -18.77 -3.02 12.95
C VAL A 93 -17.91 -4.21 13.37
N VAL A 94 -16.87 -4.51 12.60
CA VAL A 94 -15.97 -5.64 12.90
C VAL A 94 -15.17 -5.41 14.19
N GLN A 95 -14.87 -4.15 14.55
CA GLN A 95 -14.17 -3.82 15.80
C GLN A 95 -14.99 -4.07 17.05
N PHE A 96 -16.32 -4.24 16.96
CA PHE A 96 -17.14 -4.66 18.12
C PHE A 96 -16.83 -6.10 18.58
N VAL A 97 -16.13 -6.90 17.79
CA VAL A 97 -15.60 -8.21 18.19
C VAL A 97 -14.12 -8.05 18.55
N PRO A 98 -13.78 -7.87 19.83
CA PRO A 98 -12.40 -7.60 20.25
C PRO A 98 -11.45 -8.71 19.77
N ILE A 99 -10.23 -8.33 19.38
CA ILE A 99 -9.16 -9.21 18.89
C ILE A 99 -9.52 -9.86 17.55
N VAL A 100 -10.62 -10.64 17.48
CA VAL A 100 -11.03 -11.37 16.26
C VAL A 100 -11.33 -10.42 15.11
N GLY A 101 -12.00 -9.29 15.40
CA GLY A 101 -12.31 -8.27 14.39
C GLY A 101 -11.05 -7.64 13.79
N GLY A 102 -10.11 -7.26 14.64
CA GLY A 102 -8.84 -6.70 14.19
C GLY A 102 -8.03 -7.69 13.34
N LEU A 103 -7.96 -8.96 13.76
CA LEU A 103 -7.29 -10.02 13.01
C LEU A 103 -7.97 -10.27 11.66
N ALA A 104 -9.31 -10.33 11.63
CA ALA A 104 -10.06 -10.51 10.40
C ALA A 104 -9.82 -9.37 9.41
N MET A 105 -9.84 -8.11 9.88
CA MET A 105 -9.58 -6.97 9.01
C MET A 105 -8.12 -6.92 8.52
N ALA A 106 -7.16 -7.29 9.35
CA ALA A 106 -5.76 -7.39 8.94
C ALA A 106 -5.56 -8.43 7.83
N LEU A 107 -6.24 -9.59 7.90
CA LEU A 107 -6.21 -10.62 6.87
C LEU A 107 -6.93 -10.20 5.59
N LEU A 108 -8.07 -9.51 5.71
CA LEU A 108 -8.94 -9.19 4.58
C LEU A 108 -8.62 -7.84 3.93
N TYR A 109 -7.74 -7.03 4.53
CA TYR A 109 -7.37 -5.72 3.98
C TYR A 109 -6.96 -5.80 2.50
N ALA A 110 -6.09 -6.75 2.14
CA ALA A 110 -5.63 -6.92 0.76
C ALA A 110 -6.76 -7.32 -0.19
N VAL A 111 -7.76 -8.08 0.29
CA VAL A 111 -8.93 -8.49 -0.48
C VAL A 111 -9.83 -7.29 -0.78
N PHE A 112 -10.08 -6.41 0.19
CA PHE A 112 -10.83 -5.17 -0.02
C PHE A 112 -10.08 -4.19 -0.92
N MET A 113 -8.77 -4.05 -0.76
CA MET A 113 -7.95 -3.23 -1.66
C MET A 113 -8.03 -3.73 -3.10
N ALA A 114 -7.96 -5.04 -3.33
CA ALA A 114 -8.16 -5.65 -4.65
C ALA A 114 -9.54 -5.30 -5.23
N GLY A 115 -10.57 -5.24 -4.39
CA GLY A 115 -11.92 -4.80 -4.78
C GLY A 115 -11.94 -3.35 -5.30
N PHE A 116 -11.35 -2.41 -4.57
CA PHE A 116 -11.20 -1.03 -5.02
C PHE A 116 -10.43 -0.92 -6.34
N MET A 117 -9.33 -1.68 -6.48
CA MET A 117 -8.52 -1.68 -7.70
C MET A 117 -9.32 -2.22 -8.91
N THR A 118 -10.13 -3.26 -8.70
CA THR A 118 -11.04 -3.78 -9.73
C THR A 118 -12.07 -2.73 -10.16
N GLY A 119 -12.61 -1.96 -9.21
CA GLY A 119 -13.49 -0.84 -9.49
C GLY A 119 -12.82 0.27 -10.31
N CYS A 120 -11.57 0.61 -10.00
CA CYS A 120 -10.78 1.57 -10.80
C CYS A 120 -10.59 1.07 -12.23
N ALA A 121 -10.21 -0.20 -12.39
CA ALA A 121 -10.03 -0.82 -13.70
C ALA A 121 -11.34 -0.85 -14.51
N ALA A 122 -12.50 -1.08 -13.88
CA ALA A 122 -13.81 -1.02 -14.51
C ALA A 122 -14.11 0.40 -15.04
N LEU A 123 -13.87 1.43 -14.22
CA LEU A 123 -14.03 2.83 -14.64
C LEU A 123 -13.14 3.18 -15.84
N GLU A 124 -11.89 2.74 -15.84
CA GLU A 124 -10.97 3.01 -16.96
C GLU A 124 -11.43 2.34 -18.25
N ARG A 125 -12.04 1.16 -18.17
CA ARG A 125 -12.68 0.49 -19.33
C ARG A 125 -13.98 1.16 -19.78
N GLY A 126 -14.44 2.21 -19.05
CA GLY A 126 -15.69 2.92 -19.32
C GLY A 126 -16.93 2.17 -18.81
N GLU A 127 -16.73 1.20 -17.92
CA GLU A 127 -17.78 0.50 -17.19
C GLU A 127 -18.26 1.36 -16.00
N ARG A 128 -19.39 0.99 -15.40
CA ARG A 128 -19.88 1.70 -14.20
C ARG A 128 -19.21 1.14 -12.94
N LEU A 129 -18.88 2.04 -12.02
CA LEU A 129 -18.49 1.63 -10.68
C LEU A 129 -19.74 1.14 -9.93
N GLU A 130 -19.64 -0.03 -9.32
CA GLU A 130 -20.74 -0.67 -8.59
C GLU A 130 -20.31 -0.99 -7.15
N ILE A 131 -21.29 -1.04 -6.23
CA ILE A 131 -21.04 -1.40 -4.83
C ILE A 131 -20.42 -2.81 -4.73
N GLY A 132 -20.81 -3.69 -5.65
CA GLY A 132 -20.27 -5.06 -5.73
C GLY A 132 -18.75 -5.13 -5.93
N HIS A 133 -18.12 -4.08 -6.49
CA HIS A 133 -16.67 -4.04 -6.66
C HIS A 133 -15.91 -4.09 -5.33
N LEU A 134 -16.47 -3.58 -4.22
CA LEU A 134 -15.84 -3.70 -2.90
C LEU A 134 -15.53 -5.16 -2.53
N PHE A 135 -16.39 -6.08 -2.96
CA PHE A 135 -16.29 -7.50 -2.67
C PHE A 135 -15.69 -8.31 -3.83
N ALA A 136 -15.23 -7.65 -4.91
CA ALA A 136 -14.69 -8.34 -6.08
C ALA A 136 -13.42 -9.16 -5.75
N GLY A 137 -12.62 -8.71 -4.77
CA GLY A 137 -11.47 -9.45 -4.30
C GLY A 137 -11.80 -10.84 -3.75
N PHE A 138 -13.00 -11.05 -3.18
CA PHE A 138 -13.46 -12.37 -2.70
C PHE A 138 -13.87 -13.32 -3.83
N LYS A 139 -14.19 -12.78 -5.00
CA LYS A 139 -14.57 -13.55 -6.18
C LYS A 139 -13.40 -13.78 -7.14
N SER A 140 -12.24 -13.23 -6.82
CA SER A 140 -11.02 -13.38 -7.61
C SER A 140 -10.45 -14.79 -7.51
N ASN A 141 -9.89 -15.32 -8.57
CA ASN A 141 -9.12 -16.56 -8.56
C ASN A 141 -7.88 -16.46 -7.65
N ASN A 142 -7.44 -15.23 -7.33
CA ASN A 142 -6.27 -14.93 -6.51
C ASN A 142 -6.62 -14.64 -5.03
N THR A 143 -7.85 -14.87 -4.59
CA THR A 143 -8.31 -14.59 -3.21
C THR A 143 -7.42 -15.25 -2.16
N GLY A 144 -6.99 -16.50 -2.39
CA GLY A 144 -6.07 -17.21 -1.50
C GLY A 144 -4.72 -16.50 -1.35
N ALA A 145 -4.17 -15.97 -2.44
CA ALA A 145 -2.92 -15.20 -2.42
C ALA A 145 -3.10 -13.85 -1.70
N LEU A 146 -4.26 -13.19 -1.86
CA LEU A 146 -4.58 -11.95 -1.15
C LEU A 146 -4.72 -12.17 0.37
N ILE A 147 -5.38 -13.25 0.80
CA ILE A 147 -5.46 -13.64 2.22
C ILE A 147 -4.07 -14.00 2.74
N GLY A 148 -3.27 -14.74 1.97
CA GLY A 148 -1.88 -15.05 2.29
C GLY A 148 -1.03 -13.77 2.46
N LEU A 149 -1.26 -12.76 1.63
CA LEU A 149 -0.62 -11.45 1.78
C LEU A 149 -1.00 -10.79 3.11
N GLY A 150 -2.28 -10.82 3.49
CA GLY A 150 -2.77 -10.34 4.78
C GLY A 150 -2.13 -11.09 5.95
N ALA A 151 -1.97 -12.42 5.84
CA ALA A 151 -1.33 -13.25 6.87
C ALA A 151 0.16 -12.89 7.05
N ILE A 152 0.91 -12.70 5.95
CA ILE A 152 2.31 -12.26 6.02
C ILE A 152 2.40 -10.87 6.65
N ASN A 153 1.52 -9.94 6.27
CA ASN A 153 1.47 -8.61 6.88
C ASN A 153 1.23 -8.68 8.39
N LEU A 154 0.28 -9.48 8.82
CA LEU A 154 -0.03 -9.70 10.24
C LEU A 154 1.17 -10.26 11.00
N LEU A 155 1.85 -11.28 10.46
CA LEU A 155 3.05 -11.85 11.06
C LEU A 155 4.17 -10.81 11.19
N LEU A 156 4.38 -9.97 10.18
CA LEU A 156 5.39 -8.91 10.23
C LEU A 156 5.04 -7.82 11.24
N ILE A 157 3.76 -7.45 11.37
CA ILE A 157 3.30 -6.49 12.40
C ILE A 157 3.54 -7.07 13.80
N ILE A 158 3.22 -8.35 14.03
CA ILE A 158 3.48 -9.03 15.30
C ILE A 158 5.00 -9.05 15.57
N LEU A 159 5.82 -9.40 14.60
CA LEU A 159 7.28 -9.41 14.74
C LEU A 159 7.82 -8.02 15.10
N LEU A 160 7.38 -6.97 14.40
CA LEU A 160 7.78 -5.60 14.70
C LEU A 160 7.32 -5.16 16.10
N SER A 161 6.13 -5.57 16.53
CA SER A 161 5.62 -5.30 17.88
C SER A 161 6.45 -5.99 18.95
N VAL A 162 6.87 -7.25 18.71
CA VAL A 162 7.76 -7.99 19.61
C VAL A 162 9.13 -7.29 19.68
N ILE A 163 9.70 -6.91 18.54
CA ILE A 163 11.00 -6.19 18.51
C ILE A 163 10.88 -4.89 19.30
N GLY A 164 9.82 -4.09 19.09
CA GLY A 164 9.58 -2.86 19.82
C GLY A 164 9.44 -3.10 21.33
N SER A 165 8.68 -4.12 21.73
CA SER A 165 8.51 -4.50 23.14
C SER A 165 9.83 -4.94 23.78
N VAL A 166 10.62 -5.77 23.10
CA VAL A 166 11.93 -6.21 23.59
C VAL A 166 12.87 -5.02 23.78
N LEU A 167 12.93 -4.09 22.82
CA LEU A 167 13.73 -2.86 22.94
C LEU A 167 13.31 -1.99 24.12
N LEU A 168 12.01 -2.00 24.48
CA LEU A 168 11.49 -1.29 25.64
C LEU A 168 11.73 -2.07 26.95
N MET A 169 11.62 -3.41 26.95
CA MET A 169 11.76 -4.27 28.13
C MET A 169 13.18 -4.28 28.72
N PHE A 170 14.21 -4.02 27.91
CA PHE A 170 15.57 -3.79 28.46
C PHE A 170 15.63 -2.59 29.39
N SER A 171 14.53 -1.83 29.54
CA SER A 171 14.37 -0.70 30.47
C SER A 171 13.63 -1.05 31.77
N GLU A 172 13.09 -2.26 31.95
CA GLU A 172 12.33 -2.61 33.17
C GLU A 172 13.20 -2.65 34.44
N ALA A 173 14.50 -2.93 34.33
CA ALA A 173 15.45 -2.78 35.44
C ALA A 173 15.50 -1.33 35.95
N ASP A 174 15.15 -0.37 35.08
CA ASP A 174 15.13 1.05 35.39
C ASP A 174 13.77 1.53 35.92
N LEU A 175 12.67 0.77 35.65
CA LEU A 175 11.33 1.11 36.20
C LEU A 175 11.29 0.99 37.72
N ALA A 176 12.09 0.08 38.31
CA ALA A 176 12.28 -0.02 39.77
C ALA A 176 13.03 1.20 40.36
N ALA A 177 13.75 1.92 39.53
CA ALA A 177 14.45 3.14 39.93
C ALA A 177 13.56 4.39 40.03
N PHE A 178 12.32 4.34 39.52
CA PHE A 178 11.33 5.44 39.68
C PHE A 178 10.92 5.70 41.15
N THR A 179 11.30 4.81 42.08
CA THR A 179 11.05 5.00 43.50
C THR A 179 12.13 5.81 44.22
N ASN A 180 13.21 6.21 43.52
CA ASN A 180 14.32 6.96 44.11
C ASN A 180 14.42 8.42 43.59
N PRO A 181 14.56 9.45 44.45
CA PRO A 181 14.58 10.87 44.04
C PRO A 181 15.83 11.33 43.23
N GLU A 182 16.86 10.50 43.07
CA GLU A 182 18.02 10.82 42.23
C GLU A 182 17.78 10.61 40.72
N SER A 183 16.53 10.47 40.31
CA SER A 183 16.07 9.90 39.05
C SER A 183 16.04 10.84 37.84
N ILE A 184 16.54 12.08 37.90
CA ILE A 184 16.53 13.00 36.74
C ILE A 184 17.36 12.42 35.54
N ASN A 185 18.47 11.79 35.85
CA ASN A 185 19.29 11.11 34.81
C ASN A 185 18.62 9.88 34.25
N GLN A 186 17.77 9.22 35.03
CA GLN A 186 17.04 8.00 34.60
C GLN A 186 15.87 8.33 33.65
N VAL A 187 15.17 9.47 33.88
CA VAL A 187 14.12 9.92 32.94
C VAL A 187 14.72 10.28 31.57
N ALA A 188 15.89 10.91 31.54
CA ALA A 188 16.60 11.22 30.31
C ALA A 188 17.05 9.93 29.59
N ASP A 189 17.49 8.91 30.31
CA ASP A 189 17.88 7.62 29.75
C ASP A 189 16.66 6.85 29.20
N LEU A 190 15.54 6.80 29.95
CA LEU A 190 14.30 6.20 29.47
C LEU A 190 13.79 6.88 28.19
N SER A 191 13.81 8.21 28.14
CA SER A 191 13.36 8.95 26.96
C SER A 191 14.24 8.64 25.74
N SER A 192 15.55 8.51 25.90
CA SER A 192 16.47 8.16 24.82
C SER A 192 16.24 6.74 24.29
N ARG A 193 15.94 5.79 25.17
CA ARG A 193 15.63 4.40 24.78
C ARG A 193 14.29 4.29 24.05
N VAL A 194 13.24 4.97 24.53
CA VAL A 194 11.95 5.05 23.84
C VAL A 194 12.13 5.63 22.44
N LEU A 195 12.86 6.74 22.31
CA LEU A 195 13.15 7.34 21.02
C LEU A 195 13.94 6.40 20.11
N THR A 196 14.91 5.68 20.65
CA THR A 196 15.69 4.70 19.88
C THR A 196 14.81 3.53 19.42
N ALA A 197 13.98 2.97 20.29
CA ALA A 197 13.05 1.90 19.95
C ALA A 197 12.06 2.35 18.86
N VAL A 198 11.47 3.52 19.00
CA VAL A 198 10.57 4.12 17.99
C VAL A 198 11.31 4.32 16.67
N TYR A 199 12.53 4.86 16.70
CA TYR A 199 13.34 5.07 15.50
C TYR A 199 13.65 3.76 14.77
N VAL A 200 14.09 2.72 15.50
CA VAL A 200 14.39 1.41 14.92
C VAL A 200 13.14 0.78 14.32
N VAL A 201 12.01 0.80 15.04
CA VAL A 201 10.74 0.25 14.54
C VAL A 201 10.28 1.01 13.29
N LEU A 202 10.37 2.34 13.28
CA LEU A 202 10.00 3.14 12.10
C LEU A 202 10.92 2.84 10.91
N LEU A 203 12.22 2.67 11.13
CA LEU A 203 13.18 2.32 10.08
C LEU A 203 12.86 0.96 9.46
N LEU A 204 12.50 -0.04 10.28
CA LEU A 204 12.09 -1.37 9.81
C LEU A 204 10.71 -1.36 9.15
N LEU A 205 9.82 -0.47 9.55
CA LEU A 205 8.47 -0.35 9.00
C LEU A 205 8.47 0.16 7.56
N ILE A 206 9.41 1.05 7.19
CA ILE A 206 9.50 1.61 5.83
C ILE A 206 9.57 0.52 4.75
N PRO A 207 10.54 -0.43 4.78
CA PRO A 207 10.60 -1.48 3.78
C PRO A 207 9.36 -2.39 3.80
N VAL A 208 8.77 -2.64 4.96
CA VAL A 208 7.51 -3.39 5.06
C VAL A 208 6.39 -2.68 4.32
N ILE A 209 6.19 -1.38 4.58
CA ILE A 209 5.18 -0.58 3.85
C ILE A 209 5.43 -0.65 2.35
N MET A 210 6.67 -0.49 1.89
CA MET A 210 7.02 -0.55 0.46
C MET A 210 6.69 -1.91 -0.16
N MET A 211 6.89 -3.02 0.56
CA MET A 211 6.54 -4.37 0.08
C MET A 211 5.03 -4.56 -0.09
N PHE A 212 4.22 -3.98 0.79
CA PHE A 212 2.77 -4.17 0.79
C PHE A 212 2.00 -3.11 0.00
N TRP A 213 2.66 -2.04 -0.46
CA TRP A 213 2.01 -0.91 -1.11
C TRP A 213 1.26 -1.31 -2.38
N PHE A 214 1.93 -1.96 -3.33
CA PHE A 214 1.35 -2.40 -4.60
C PHE A 214 1.02 -3.89 -4.65
N ALA A 215 1.42 -4.70 -3.66
CA ALA A 215 1.22 -6.14 -3.70
C ALA A 215 -0.25 -6.54 -3.94
N PRO A 216 -1.28 -5.92 -3.31
CA PRO A 216 -2.67 -6.30 -3.57
C PRO A 216 -3.08 -6.11 -5.03
N VAL A 217 -2.68 -5.00 -5.68
CA VAL A 217 -3.03 -4.73 -7.07
C VAL A 217 -2.22 -5.58 -8.05
N LEU A 218 -0.94 -5.83 -7.76
CA LEU A 218 -0.09 -6.74 -8.56
C LEU A 218 -0.64 -8.17 -8.57
N ILE A 219 -1.16 -8.65 -7.43
CA ILE A 219 -1.81 -9.97 -7.35
C ILE A 219 -3.16 -9.96 -8.06
N SER A 220 -4.00 -8.97 -7.79
CA SER A 220 -5.40 -8.99 -8.24
C SER A 220 -5.57 -8.67 -9.73
N LEU A 221 -4.89 -7.65 -10.23
CA LEU A 221 -4.98 -7.20 -11.63
C LEU A 221 -3.81 -7.67 -12.47
N GLY A 222 -2.60 -7.71 -11.90
CA GLY A 222 -1.40 -8.14 -12.60
C GLY A 222 -1.24 -9.67 -12.69
N GLY A 223 -1.97 -10.45 -11.88
CA GLY A 223 -1.81 -11.90 -11.81
C GLY A 223 -0.45 -12.36 -11.26
N VAL A 224 0.29 -11.48 -10.61
CA VAL A 224 1.65 -11.75 -10.11
C VAL A 224 1.58 -12.67 -8.88
N PRO A 225 2.43 -13.71 -8.78
CA PRO A 225 2.51 -14.56 -7.60
C PRO A 225 2.84 -13.75 -6.33
N LEU A 226 2.37 -14.21 -5.16
CA LEU A 226 2.44 -13.49 -3.89
C LEU A 226 3.86 -13.00 -3.56
N ILE A 227 4.85 -13.87 -3.56
CA ILE A 227 6.23 -13.50 -3.18
C ILE A 227 6.85 -12.54 -4.20
N GLU A 228 6.55 -12.75 -5.48
CA GLU A 228 7.02 -11.87 -6.55
C GLU A 228 6.37 -10.48 -6.45
N SER A 229 5.08 -10.42 -6.11
CA SER A 229 4.37 -9.16 -5.92
C SER A 229 4.98 -8.31 -4.79
N LEU A 230 5.43 -8.93 -3.70
CA LEU A 230 6.13 -8.24 -2.60
C LEU A 230 7.46 -7.64 -3.08
N LYS A 231 8.26 -8.41 -3.83
CA LYS A 231 9.54 -7.93 -4.39
C LYS A 231 9.31 -6.80 -5.40
N MET A 232 8.36 -6.98 -6.31
CA MET A 232 8.03 -5.97 -7.32
C MET A 232 7.51 -4.70 -6.67
N SER A 233 6.66 -4.80 -5.65
CA SER A 233 6.15 -3.66 -4.90
C SER A 233 7.28 -2.89 -4.23
N PHE A 234 8.19 -3.58 -3.54
CA PHE A 234 9.37 -2.97 -2.93
C PHE A 234 10.23 -2.22 -3.96
N LEU A 235 10.61 -2.90 -5.05
CA LEU A 235 11.45 -2.31 -6.11
C LEU A 235 10.75 -1.14 -6.82
N GLY A 236 9.44 -1.22 -7.04
CA GLY A 236 8.66 -0.15 -7.65
C GLY A 236 8.61 1.09 -6.77
N CYS A 237 8.40 0.94 -5.47
CA CYS A 237 8.46 2.04 -4.51
C CYS A 237 9.88 2.61 -4.42
N PHE A 238 10.90 1.75 -4.32
CA PHE A 238 12.30 2.16 -4.19
C PHE A 238 12.78 2.97 -5.41
N LYS A 239 12.51 2.50 -6.62
CA LYS A 239 12.86 3.21 -7.86
C LYS A 239 12.11 4.54 -8.03
N ASN A 240 10.95 4.68 -7.40
CA ASN A 240 10.08 5.84 -7.52
C ASN A 240 9.96 6.64 -6.22
N THR A 241 10.98 6.64 -5.36
CA THR A 241 10.96 7.33 -4.07
C THR A 241 10.68 8.82 -4.21
N LEU A 242 11.24 9.51 -5.22
CA LEU A 242 11.00 10.94 -5.47
C LEU A 242 9.54 11.23 -5.89
N PRO A 243 8.93 10.53 -6.87
CA PRO A 243 7.50 10.64 -7.14
C PRO A 243 6.63 10.41 -5.89
N PHE A 244 6.95 9.39 -5.07
CA PHE A 244 6.23 9.13 -3.83
C PHE A 244 6.38 10.24 -2.80
N LEU A 245 7.55 10.85 -2.69
CA LEU A 245 7.76 11.98 -1.79
C LEU A 245 6.87 13.17 -2.19
N ILE A 246 6.85 13.53 -3.46
CA ILE A 246 6.00 14.62 -3.98
C ILE A 246 4.51 14.28 -3.80
N PHE A 247 4.12 13.03 -4.11
CA PHE A 247 2.77 12.53 -3.86
C PHE A 247 2.37 12.67 -2.40
N SER A 248 3.25 12.25 -1.47
CA SER A 248 2.97 12.29 -0.03
C SER A 248 2.84 13.72 0.49
N ILE A 249 3.71 14.64 0.06
CA ILE A 249 3.62 16.05 0.42
C ILE A 249 2.32 16.66 -0.09
N ALA A 250 1.97 16.41 -1.36
CA ALA A 250 0.73 16.92 -1.94
C ALA A 250 -0.51 16.35 -1.24
N MET A 251 -0.53 15.03 -0.94
CA MET A 251 -1.62 14.40 -0.19
C MET A 251 -1.72 14.94 1.24
N LEU A 252 -0.60 15.26 1.90
CA LEU A 252 -0.60 15.89 3.21
C LEU A 252 -1.25 17.28 3.17
N ILE A 253 -0.89 18.10 2.18
CA ILE A 253 -1.51 19.43 1.99
C ILE A 253 -3.01 19.29 1.75
N LEU A 254 -3.41 18.35 0.88
CA LEU A 254 -4.83 18.08 0.61
C LEU A 254 -5.55 17.56 1.87
N ALA A 255 -4.90 16.76 2.71
CA ALA A 255 -5.46 16.26 3.96
C ALA A 255 -5.71 17.40 4.96
N ILE A 256 -4.78 18.35 5.08
CA ILE A 256 -4.96 19.56 5.90
C ILE A 256 -6.17 20.35 5.40
N ILE A 257 -6.24 20.63 4.10
CA ILE A 257 -7.37 21.35 3.47
C ILE A 257 -8.69 20.59 3.69
N ALA A 258 -8.70 19.27 3.51
CA ALA A 258 -9.87 18.42 3.69
C ALA A 258 -10.38 18.38 5.13
N SER A 259 -9.52 18.67 6.11
CA SER A 259 -9.88 18.70 7.53
C SER A 259 -10.56 20.02 7.95
N ILE A 260 -10.33 21.12 7.22
CA ILE A 260 -10.90 22.44 7.54
C ILE A 260 -12.45 22.41 7.63
N PRO A 261 -13.19 21.84 6.67
CA PRO A 261 -14.66 21.77 6.74
C PRO A 261 -15.12 20.58 7.60
N PHE A 262 -14.72 20.52 8.88
CA PHE A 262 -15.11 19.45 9.82
C PHE A 262 -14.91 18.03 9.25
N PHE A 263 -13.78 17.79 8.60
CA PHE A 263 -13.43 16.51 7.97
C PHE A 263 -14.34 16.09 6.79
N LEU A 264 -15.28 16.90 6.33
CA LEU A 264 -16.11 16.56 5.17
C LEU A 264 -15.30 16.36 3.89
N GLY A 265 -14.17 17.06 3.75
CA GLY A 265 -13.26 16.87 2.62
C GLY A 265 -12.66 15.46 2.54
N TRP A 266 -12.62 14.70 3.64
CA TRP A 266 -12.14 13.32 3.65
C TRP A 266 -13.04 12.36 2.89
N LEU A 267 -14.34 12.67 2.73
CA LEU A 267 -15.26 11.91 1.86
C LEU A 267 -14.83 11.93 0.38
N VAL A 268 -14.09 12.95 -0.02
CA VAL A 268 -13.50 13.07 -1.35
C VAL A 268 -12.06 12.55 -1.37
N LEU A 269 -11.27 12.89 -0.35
CA LEU A 269 -9.85 12.58 -0.31
C LEU A 269 -9.59 11.07 -0.15
N MET A 270 -10.40 10.35 0.65
CA MET A 270 -10.25 8.90 0.81
C MET A 270 -10.45 8.13 -0.50
N PRO A 271 -11.57 8.30 -1.25
CA PRO A 271 -11.69 7.64 -2.54
C PRO A 271 -10.60 8.06 -3.54
N MET A 272 -10.19 9.34 -3.53
CA MET A 272 -9.05 9.79 -4.35
C MET A 272 -7.76 9.07 -3.97
N GLY A 273 -7.49 8.89 -2.68
CA GLY A 273 -6.35 8.11 -2.20
C GLY A 273 -6.38 6.67 -2.73
N MET A 274 -7.54 5.98 -2.64
CA MET A 274 -7.70 4.64 -3.18
C MET A 274 -7.47 4.59 -4.71
N ALA A 275 -8.01 5.56 -5.44
CA ALA A 275 -7.79 5.66 -6.89
C ALA A 275 -6.33 6.00 -7.22
N ALA A 276 -5.62 6.77 -6.37
CA ALA A 276 -4.22 7.11 -6.58
C ALA A 276 -3.28 5.90 -6.50
N PHE A 277 -3.60 4.89 -5.70
CA PHE A 277 -2.88 3.61 -5.73
C PHE A 277 -2.98 2.94 -7.10
N TYR A 278 -4.17 2.96 -7.70
CA TYR A 278 -4.39 2.39 -9.02
C TYR A 278 -3.64 3.18 -10.11
N THR A 279 -3.73 4.51 -10.11
CA THR A 279 -3.05 5.33 -11.12
C THR A 279 -1.54 5.25 -11.02
N ALA A 280 -0.98 5.17 -9.79
CA ALA A 280 0.43 4.92 -9.57
C ALA A 280 0.85 3.53 -10.07
N TYR A 281 0.06 2.48 -9.77
CA TYR A 281 0.29 1.14 -10.31
C TYR A 281 0.34 1.15 -11.85
N ARG A 282 -0.65 1.77 -12.49
CA ARG A 282 -0.70 1.90 -13.95
C ARG A 282 0.56 2.56 -14.49
N ALA A 283 0.97 3.68 -13.90
CA ALA A 283 2.14 4.44 -14.37
C ALA A 283 3.45 3.67 -14.20
N ILE A 284 3.60 2.88 -13.14
CA ILE A 284 4.86 2.20 -12.80
C ILE A 284 4.99 0.84 -13.48
N TYR A 285 3.91 0.06 -13.61
CA TYR A 285 3.99 -1.35 -13.96
C TYR A 285 3.37 -1.73 -15.30
N THR A 286 2.58 -0.86 -15.91
CA THR A 286 1.89 -1.15 -17.18
C THR A 286 2.25 -0.14 -18.27
N ASP A 287 2.00 -0.49 -19.55
CA ASP A 287 2.23 0.39 -20.71
C ASP A 287 1.09 1.37 -20.93
#